data_995dcc0f82a890c6fdd5adcb6b360c76
#
_entry.id   995dcc0f82a890c6fdd5adcb6b360c76
#
_cell.length_a   1.000
_cell.length_b   1.000
_cell.length_c   1.000
_cell.angle_alpha   90.00
_cell.angle_beta   90.00
_cell.angle_gamma   90.00
#
_symmetry.space_group_name_H-M   'P 1'
#
loop_
_entity.id
_entity.type
_entity.pdbx_description
1 polymer ?
#
loop_
_entity_poly.entity_id
_entity_poly.type
_entity_poly.pdbx_seq_one_letter_code
_entity_poly.pdbx_strand_id
1 'polypeptide(L)'
;NTAEELLFDPDIIYSKLNKKALDVLVRSGALDGLIDSRFSGMKHFWSAVVVDRPKKEKRLNENIELYRPEGDFTVEERIANKANLTGVFPMDLVLNKNVKDKLEEYLVPPIAEFDSDLQVVWFVPREIIKRRTKSGKEYWIVNVIDSTSNQTTIRCWGVRERDTIHINRPYMCKIDYDEQWGFSSRSIRHNWRLLG
;
A
#
# COMPACT_ATOMS: atom_id res chain seq x y z
N ASN A 1 27.72 6.67 4.23
CA ASN A 1 27.48 6.37 2.79
C ASN A 1 26.08 6.88 2.46
N THR A 2 26.01 7.76 1.46
CA THR A 2 24.75 8.36 0.99
C THR A 2 24.40 7.81 -0.40
N ALA A 3 23.14 7.97 -0.81
CA ALA A 3 22.70 7.59 -2.16
C ALA A 3 23.44 8.40 -3.25
N GLU A 4 23.99 9.57 -2.90
CA GLU A 4 24.79 10.41 -3.80
C GLU A 4 26.19 9.83 -4.04
N GLU A 5 26.83 9.27 -3.02
CA GLU A 5 28.07 8.53 -3.19
C GLU A 5 27.86 7.38 -4.17
N LEU A 6 26.71 6.69 -4.10
CA LEU A 6 26.33 5.68 -5.09
C LEU A 6 26.29 6.21 -6.54
N LEU A 7 25.98 7.51 -6.73
CA LEU A 7 25.84 8.12 -8.04
C LEU A 7 27.17 8.60 -8.64
N PHE A 8 28.10 9.02 -7.80
CA PHE A 8 29.33 9.72 -8.22
C PHE A 8 30.63 9.04 -7.77
N ASP A 9 30.55 7.95 -6.99
CA ASP A 9 31.70 7.18 -6.59
C ASP A 9 32.34 6.52 -7.83
N PRO A 10 33.63 6.80 -8.14
CA PRO A 10 34.29 6.24 -9.29
C PRO A 10 34.45 4.70 -9.22
N ASP A 11 34.41 4.13 -8.01
CA ASP A 11 34.52 2.68 -7.82
C ASP A 11 33.14 1.99 -8.03
N ILE A 12 32.06 2.74 -7.97
CA ILE A 12 30.73 2.26 -8.29
C ILE A 12 30.42 2.56 -9.75
N ILE A 13 30.34 1.51 -10.56
CA ILE A 13 30.04 1.65 -11.98
C ILE A 13 28.57 2.04 -12.17
N TYR A 14 28.27 3.31 -11.92
CA TYR A 14 26.96 3.93 -12.08
C TYR A 14 26.35 3.73 -13.49
N SER A 15 27.21 3.61 -14.52
CA SER A 15 26.75 3.29 -15.87
C SER A 15 26.01 1.95 -15.97
N LYS A 16 26.27 1.02 -15.05
CA LYS A 16 25.56 -0.27 -14.96
C LYS A 16 24.23 -0.18 -14.21
N LEU A 17 24.07 0.82 -13.35
CA LEU A 17 22.80 1.08 -12.66
C LEU A 17 21.90 1.89 -13.62
N ASN A 18 21.09 1.19 -14.41
CA ASN A 18 20.20 1.85 -15.36
C ASN A 18 19.05 2.60 -14.66
N LYS A 19 18.39 3.49 -15.41
CA LYS A 19 17.28 4.33 -14.88
C LYS A 19 16.17 3.48 -14.23
N LYS A 20 15.82 2.33 -14.84
CA LYS A 20 14.78 1.45 -14.34
C LYS A 20 15.17 0.81 -13.00
N ALA A 21 16.40 0.35 -12.85
CA ALA A 21 16.87 -0.22 -11.59
C ALA A 21 16.89 0.83 -10.47
N LEU A 22 17.36 2.04 -10.77
CA LEU A 22 17.35 3.14 -9.80
C LEU A 22 15.91 3.55 -9.42
N ASP A 23 14.99 3.62 -10.38
CA ASP A 23 13.56 3.87 -10.12
C ASP A 23 12.97 2.83 -9.17
N VAL A 24 13.27 1.55 -9.38
CA VAL A 24 12.82 0.48 -8.48
C VAL A 24 13.40 0.64 -7.08
N LEU A 25 14.70 0.89 -6.93
CA LEU A 25 15.35 1.06 -5.63
C LEU A 25 14.76 2.22 -4.84
N VAL A 26 14.52 3.35 -5.49
CA VAL A 26 13.94 4.53 -4.85
C VAL A 26 12.50 4.28 -4.44
N ARG A 27 11.66 3.86 -5.37
CA ARG A 27 10.22 3.72 -5.09
C ARG A 27 9.85 2.51 -4.23
N SER A 28 10.71 1.48 -4.19
CA SER A 28 10.51 0.36 -3.25
C SER A 28 10.89 0.69 -1.81
N GLY A 29 11.55 1.83 -1.57
CA GLY A 29 12.06 2.24 -0.26
C GLY A 29 13.41 1.61 0.10
N ALA A 30 14.11 0.97 -0.84
CA ALA A 30 15.42 0.36 -0.59
C ALA A 30 16.52 1.38 -0.24
N LEU A 31 16.31 2.65 -0.61
CA LEU A 31 17.23 3.76 -0.31
C LEU A 31 16.69 4.69 0.80
N ASP A 32 15.60 4.33 1.47
CA ASP A 32 15.06 5.11 2.59
C ASP A 32 16.14 5.28 3.68
N GLY A 33 16.34 6.52 4.13
CA GLY A 33 17.36 6.86 5.13
C GLY A 33 18.79 6.98 4.60
N LEU A 34 19.05 6.74 3.31
CA LEU A 34 20.36 6.90 2.67
C LEU A 34 20.50 8.21 1.89
N ILE A 35 19.42 8.99 1.77
CA ILE A 35 19.45 10.27 1.04
C ILE A 35 20.08 11.37 1.89
N ASP A 36 20.81 12.26 1.22
CA ASP A 36 21.41 13.43 1.83
C ASP A 36 20.36 14.47 2.23
N SER A 37 20.71 15.29 3.23
CA SER A 37 19.85 16.38 3.77
C SER A 37 19.52 17.48 2.75
N ARG A 38 20.21 17.53 1.62
CA ARG A 38 19.89 18.47 0.51
C ARG A 38 18.54 18.16 -0.14
N PHE A 39 18.08 16.91 -0.04
CA PHE A 39 16.76 16.50 -0.53
C PHE A 39 15.73 16.64 0.59
N SER A 40 14.57 17.19 0.25
CA SER A 40 13.46 17.30 1.21
C SER A 40 12.73 15.97 1.49
N GLY A 41 13.07 14.92 0.77
CA GLY A 41 12.50 13.58 0.90
C GLY A 41 12.81 12.69 -0.29
N MET A 42 12.30 11.47 -0.26
CA MET A 42 12.56 10.45 -1.28
C MET A 42 11.94 10.81 -2.65
N LYS A 43 10.79 11.48 -2.66
CA LYS A 43 10.15 11.98 -3.89
C LYS A 43 11.00 13.04 -4.57
N HIS A 44 11.63 13.91 -3.77
CA HIS A 44 12.57 14.92 -4.27
C HIS A 44 13.79 14.26 -4.90
N PHE A 45 14.41 13.30 -4.19
CA PHE A 45 15.53 12.52 -4.73
C PHE A 45 15.13 11.82 -6.04
N TRP A 46 13.99 11.16 -6.07
CA TRP A 46 13.49 10.49 -7.27
C TRP A 46 13.34 11.46 -8.45
N SER A 47 12.76 12.62 -8.26
CA SER A 47 12.56 13.63 -9.31
C SER A 47 13.89 14.18 -9.83
N ALA A 48 14.81 14.54 -8.93
CA ALA A 48 16.09 15.17 -9.28
C ALA A 48 17.12 14.20 -9.87
N VAL A 49 17.01 12.89 -9.55
CA VAL A 49 18.06 11.90 -9.86
C VAL A 49 17.57 10.82 -10.83
N VAL A 50 16.30 10.40 -10.73
CA VAL A 50 15.78 9.31 -11.58
C VAL A 50 15.06 9.86 -12.80
N VAL A 51 14.18 10.83 -12.64
CA VAL A 51 13.39 11.41 -13.74
C VAL A 51 14.31 12.13 -14.71
N ASP A 52 15.11 13.07 -14.20
CA ASP A 52 16.14 13.80 -14.97
C ASP A 52 17.53 13.44 -14.45
N ARG A 53 18.07 12.32 -14.96
CA ARG A 53 19.30 11.71 -14.48
C ARG A 53 20.52 12.62 -14.71
N PRO A 54 21.14 13.19 -13.64
CA PRO A 54 22.31 14.04 -13.79
C PRO A 54 23.56 13.22 -14.11
N LYS A 55 24.38 13.72 -15.03
CA LYS A 55 25.69 13.13 -15.36
C LYS A 55 26.85 13.79 -14.62
N LYS A 56 26.61 14.95 -14.02
CA LYS A 56 27.60 15.75 -13.30
C LYS A 56 26.96 16.40 -12.08
N GLU A 57 27.75 16.64 -11.04
CA GLU A 57 27.31 17.25 -9.80
C GLU A 57 26.67 18.63 -10.00
N LYS A 58 27.20 19.45 -10.94
CA LYS A 58 26.57 20.73 -11.29
C LYS A 58 25.10 20.53 -11.70
N ARG A 59 24.80 19.54 -12.55
CA ARG A 59 23.44 19.26 -13.00
C ARG A 59 22.58 18.70 -11.87
N LEU A 60 23.16 17.92 -10.95
CA LEU A 60 22.45 17.48 -9.76
C LEU A 60 21.99 18.68 -8.91
N ASN A 61 22.87 19.64 -8.64
CA ASN A 61 22.53 20.82 -7.86
C ASN A 61 21.43 21.66 -8.53
N GLU A 62 21.48 21.81 -9.86
CA GLU A 62 20.40 22.43 -10.62
C GLU A 62 19.07 21.68 -10.49
N ASN A 63 19.10 20.36 -10.56
CA ASN A 63 17.90 19.51 -10.43
C ASN A 63 17.30 19.55 -9.02
N ILE A 64 18.13 19.60 -7.97
CA ILE A 64 17.68 19.74 -6.59
C ILE A 64 16.80 20.98 -6.41
N GLU A 65 17.21 22.10 -6.98
CA GLU A 65 16.42 23.35 -6.89
C GLU A 65 15.19 23.29 -7.81
N LEU A 66 15.33 22.75 -9.03
CA LEU A 66 14.27 22.72 -10.04
C LEU A 66 13.11 21.80 -9.67
N TYR A 67 13.40 20.64 -9.07
CA TYR A 67 12.42 19.57 -8.83
C TYR A 67 11.97 19.44 -7.37
N ARG A 68 12.14 20.48 -6.56
CA ARG A 68 11.69 20.46 -5.16
C ARG A 68 10.17 20.31 -5.07
N PRO A 69 9.63 19.18 -4.59
CA PRO A 69 8.20 18.95 -4.50
C PRO A 69 7.62 19.64 -3.26
N GLU A 70 6.31 19.83 -3.23
CA GLU A 70 5.59 20.33 -2.05
C GLU A 70 5.58 19.35 -0.87
N GLY A 71 5.83 18.07 -1.10
CA GLY A 71 5.88 17.00 -0.09
C GLY A 71 6.54 15.73 -0.59
N ASP A 72 6.72 14.76 0.30
CA ASP A 72 7.27 13.44 -0.03
C ASP A 72 6.18 12.51 -0.59
N PHE A 73 6.54 11.27 -0.94
CA PHE A 73 5.57 10.23 -1.29
C PHE A 73 4.56 10.05 -0.17
N THR A 74 3.27 10.08 -0.51
CA THR A 74 2.21 9.77 0.45
C THR A 74 2.28 8.30 0.88
N VAL A 75 1.64 7.96 1.99
CA VAL A 75 1.58 6.57 2.47
C VAL A 75 0.95 5.66 1.40
N GLU A 76 -0.09 6.12 0.73
CA GLU A 76 -0.76 5.40 -0.37
C GLU A 76 0.18 5.19 -1.56
N GLU A 77 0.95 6.20 -1.97
CA GLU A 77 1.96 6.09 -3.03
C GLU A 77 3.05 5.07 -2.63
N ARG A 78 3.52 5.11 -1.38
CA ARG A 78 4.53 4.17 -0.86
C ARG A 78 4.02 2.73 -0.85
N ILE A 79 2.79 2.50 -0.38
CA ILE A 79 2.15 1.18 -0.39
C ILE A 79 2.03 0.66 -1.83
N ALA A 80 1.50 1.48 -2.74
CA ALA A 80 1.33 1.10 -4.15
C ALA A 80 2.68 0.81 -4.83
N ASN A 81 3.67 1.66 -4.63
CA ASN A 81 5.03 1.49 -5.17
C ASN A 81 5.66 0.20 -4.67
N LYS A 82 5.68 -0.02 -3.35
CA LYS A 82 6.30 -1.21 -2.74
C LYS A 82 5.61 -2.48 -3.21
N ALA A 83 4.28 -2.54 -3.16
CA ALA A 83 3.52 -3.71 -3.62
C ALA A 83 3.74 -4.02 -5.11
N ASN A 84 3.70 -2.99 -5.98
CA ASN A 84 3.84 -3.20 -7.43
C ASN A 84 5.27 -3.55 -7.85
N LEU A 85 6.28 -3.03 -7.16
CA LEU A 85 7.68 -3.22 -7.54
C LEU A 85 8.30 -4.47 -6.91
N THR A 86 7.90 -4.85 -5.70
CA THR A 86 8.46 -6.00 -4.98
C THR A 86 7.57 -7.25 -5.04
N GLY A 87 6.30 -7.10 -5.43
CA GLY A 87 5.30 -8.16 -5.34
C GLY A 87 4.85 -8.49 -3.92
N VAL A 88 5.39 -7.79 -2.91
CA VAL A 88 5.05 -8.00 -1.49
C VAL A 88 4.23 -6.81 -0.99
N PHE A 89 3.09 -7.11 -0.37
CA PHE A 89 2.27 -6.07 0.22
C PHE A 89 2.89 -5.55 1.54
N PRO A 90 3.18 -4.23 1.66
CA PRO A 90 3.86 -3.69 2.82
C PRO A 90 2.90 -3.50 4.00
N MET A 91 2.60 -4.58 4.71
CA MET A 91 1.69 -4.58 5.84
C MET A 91 2.16 -3.64 6.98
N ASP A 92 3.47 -3.48 7.14
CA ASP A 92 4.11 -2.55 8.07
C ASP A 92 3.71 -1.09 7.87
N LEU A 93 3.49 -0.66 6.62
CA LEU A 93 3.02 0.69 6.31
C LEU A 93 1.51 0.88 6.58
N VAL A 94 0.74 -0.20 6.50
CA VAL A 94 -0.72 -0.18 6.73
C VAL A 94 -1.04 -0.29 8.21
N LEU A 95 -0.38 -1.21 8.91
CA LEU A 95 -0.52 -1.43 10.35
C LEU A 95 0.38 -0.47 11.13
N ASN A 96 0.12 0.83 11.03
CA ASN A 96 0.76 1.81 11.89
C ASN A 96 0.34 1.62 13.36
N LYS A 97 1.02 2.30 14.28
CA LYS A 97 0.79 2.16 15.72
C LYS A 97 -0.69 2.37 16.09
N ASN A 98 -1.34 3.41 15.56
CA ASN A 98 -2.73 3.72 15.86
C ASN A 98 -3.70 2.59 15.43
N VAL A 99 -3.44 1.96 14.29
CA VAL A 99 -4.23 0.80 13.82
C VAL A 99 -4.02 -0.40 14.73
N LYS A 100 -2.76 -0.69 15.11
CA LYS A 100 -2.42 -1.79 16.00
C LYS A 100 -3.08 -1.61 17.37
N ASP A 101 -2.95 -0.43 17.99
CA ASP A 101 -3.54 -0.11 19.28
C ASP A 101 -5.08 -0.33 19.25
N LYS A 102 -5.76 0.07 18.16
CA LYS A 102 -7.21 -0.18 18.01
C LYS A 102 -7.55 -1.66 17.86
N LEU A 103 -6.77 -2.42 17.09
CA LEU A 103 -7.01 -3.86 16.92
C LEU A 103 -6.84 -4.62 18.23
N GLU A 104 -5.85 -4.23 19.04
CA GLU A 104 -5.62 -4.77 20.39
C GLU A 104 -6.75 -4.36 21.34
N GLU A 105 -7.14 -3.09 21.35
CA GLU A 105 -8.25 -2.59 22.18
C GLU A 105 -9.56 -3.32 21.92
N TYR A 106 -9.90 -3.57 20.66
CA TYR A 106 -11.14 -4.24 20.28
C TYR A 106 -11.02 -5.76 20.19
N LEU A 107 -9.84 -6.34 20.43
CA LEU A 107 -9.55 -7.78 20.35
C LEU A 107 -10.02 -8.38 19.01
N VAL A 108 -9.80 -7.67 17.91
CA VAL A 108 -10.25 -8.09 16.57
C VAL A 108 -9.16 -8.92 15.90
N PRO A 109 -9.39 -10.22 15.64
CA PRO A 109 -8.43 -11.10 14.98
C PRO A 109 -8.33 -10.80 13.47
N PRO A 110 -7.21 -11.21 12.82
CA PRO A 110 -7.13 -11.20 11.36
C PRO A 110 -8.14 -12.17 10.75
N ILE A 111 -8.53 -11.96 9.48
CA ILE A 111 -9.52 -12.81 8.82
C ILE A 111 -9.10 -14.30 8.74
N ALA A 112 -7.81 -14.58 8.73
CA ALA A 112 -7.29 -15.96 8.78
C ALA A 112 -7.63 -16.70 10.09
N GLU A 113 -7.91 -15.95 11.16
CA GLU A 113 -8.29 -16.46 12.47
C GLU A 113 -9.80 -16.26 12.74
N PHE A 114 -10.59 -16.23 11.67
CA PHE A 114 -12.05 -16.08 11.78
C PHE A 114 -12.65 -17.15 12.70
N ASP A 115 -13.50 -16.70 13.61
CA ASP A 115 -14.30 -17.53 14.49
C ASP A 115 -15.79 -17.19 14.30
N SER A 116 -16.61 -18.21 14.08
CA SER A 116 -18.05 -18.08 13.89
C SER A 116 -18.76 -17.43 15.07
N ASP A 117 -18.20 -17.56 16.28
CA ASP A 117 -18.78 -16.99 17.49
C ASP A 117 -18.50 -15.49 17.61
N LEU A 118 -17.33 -15.03 17.13
CA LEU A 118 -16.94 -13.63 17.17
C LEU A 118 -17.42 -12.83 15.95
N GLN A 119 -17.43 -13.45 14.78
CA GLN A 119 -17.88 -12.88 13.49
C GLN A 119 -17.23 -11.57 13.05
N VAL A 120 -16.37 -10.94 13.86
CA VAL A 120 -15.70 -9.68 13.54
C VAL A 120 -14.22 -9.94 13.35
N VAL A 121 -13.72 -9.54 12.19
CA VAL A 121 -12.31 -9.71 11.80
C VAL A 121 -11.78 -8.42 11.18
N TRP A 122 -10.45 -8.32 11.07
CA TRP A 122 -9.84 -7.26 10.30
C TRP A 122 -9.09 -7.80 9.07
N PHE A 123 -9.00 -6.95 8.07
CA PHE A 123 -8.29 -7.21 6.81
C PHE A 123 -8.05 -5.91 6.05
N VAL A 124 -7.30 -6.00 4.95
CA VAL A 124 -7.01 -4.92 4.03
C VAL A 124 -7.57 -5.26 2.65
N PRO A 125 -8.54 -4.51 2.10
CA PRO A 125 -9.03 -4.69 0.74
C PRO A 125 -7.93 -4.39 -0.29
N ARG A 126 -7.79 -5.28 -1.28
CA ARG A 126 -6.79 -5.18 -2.36
C ARG A 126 -7.42 -4.89 -3.72
N GLU A 127 -8.61 -5.43 -3.93
CA GLU A 127 -9.31 -5.31 -5.20
C GLU A 127 -10.81 -5.42 -4.98
N ILE A 128 -11.59 -4.70 -5.77
CA ILE A 128 -13.05 -4.76 -5.76
C ILE A 128 -13.53 -5.11 -7.16
N ILE A 129 -14.25 -6.21 -7.28
CA ILE A 129 -14.86 -6.67 -8.52
C ILE A 129 -16.37 -6.55 -8.39
N LYS A 130 -16.97 -5.64 -9.15
CA LYS A 130 -18.43 -5.45 -9.18
C LYS A 130 -19.09 -6.51 -10.06
N ARG A 131 -20.14 -7.12 -9.56
CA ARG A 131 -20.89 -8.19 -10.23
C ARG A 131 -22.38 -7.98 -10.10
N ARG A 132 -23.15 -8.66 -10.94
CA ARG A 132 -24.61 -8.72 -10.87
C ARG A 132 -25.08 -10.16 -10.85
N THR A 133 -26.10 -10.43 -10.06
CA THR A 133 -26.80 -11.73 -10.04
C THR A 133 -27.64 -11.89 -11.32
N LYS A 134 -28.13 -13.09 -11.57
CA LYS A 134 -29.09 -13.36 -12.66
C LYS A 134 -30.37 -12.52 -12.55
N SER A 135 -30.74 -12.12 -11.32
CA SER A 135 -31.89 -11.23 -11.04
C SER A 135 -31.54 -9.73 -11.12
N GLY A 136 -30.35 -9.37 -11.58
CA GLY A 136 -29.91 -7.97 -11.75
C GLY A 136 -29.41 -7.26 -10.49
N LYS A 137 -29.41 -7.92 -9.31
CA LYS A 137 -28.92 -7.34 -8.06
C LYS A 137 -27.41 -7.22 -8.07
N GLU A 138 -26.89 -6.03 -7.76
CA GLU A 138 -25.44 -5.79 -7.65
C GLU A 138 -24.90 -6.38 -6.34
N TYR A 139 -23.69 -6.95 -6.42
CA TYR A 139 -22.87 -7.36 -5.29
C TYR A 139 -21.40 -7.14 -5.64
N TRP A 140 -20.56 -7.03 -4.62
CA TRP A 140 -19.13 -6.88 -4.84
C TRP A 140 -18.38 -8.10 -4.33
N ILE A 141 -17.34 -8.47 -5.05
CA ILE A 141 -16.33 -9.44 -4.63
C ILE A 141 -15.12 -8.63 -4.23
N VAL A 142 -14.73 -8.70 -2.97
CA VAL A 142 -13.59 -7.96 -2.43
C VAL A 142 -12.49 -8.94 -2.09
N ASN A 143 -11.37 -8.85 -2.81
CA ASN A 143 -10.15 -9.57 -2.48
C ASN A 143 -9.45 -8.85 -1.34
N VAL A 144 -9.13 -9.56 -0.28
CA VAL A 144 -8.56 -9.02 0.95
C VAL A 144 -7.32 -9.78 1.38
N ILE A 145 -6.47 -9.14 2.16
CA ILE A 145 -5.27 -9.70 2.76
C ILE A 145 -5.19 -9.29 4.23
N ASP A 146 -4.59 -10.12 5.08
CA ASP A 146 -4.29 -9.80 6.48
C ASP A 146 -2.79 -9.90 6.80
N SER A 147 -2.44 -9.82 8.09
CA SER A 147 -1.04 -9.88 8.56
C SER A 147 -0.34 -11.22 8.31
N THR A 148 -1.10 -12.28 8.06
CA THR A 148 -0.55 -13.62 7.75
C THR A 148 -0.19 -13.76 6.28
N SER A 149 -0.42 -12.71 5.48
CA SER A 149 -0.30 -12.71 4.01
C SER A 149 -1.29 -13.65 3.30
N ASN A 150 -2.27 -14.20 4.01
CA ASN A 150 -3.35 -14.97 3.42
C ASN A 150 -4.25 -14.04 2.60
N GLN A 151 -4.51 -14.47 1.37
CA GLN A 151 -5.45 -13.80 0.50
C GLN A 151 -6.77 -14.56 0.51
N THR A 152 -7.86 -13.85 0.73
CA THR A 152 -9.19 -14.44 0.68
C THR A 152 -10.18 -13.48 0.03
N THR A 153 -11.40 -13.91 -0.13
CA THR A 153 -12.44 -13.19 -0.87
C THR A 153 -13.68 -13.05 0.00
N ILE A 154 -14.22 -11.84 0.07
CA ILE A 154 -15.49 -11.55 0.76
C ILE A 154 -16.52 -11.15 -0.27
N ARG A 155 -17.71 -11.81 -0.26
CA ARG A 155 -18.86 -11.39 -1.06
C ARG A 155 -19.68 -10.37 -0.29
N CYS A 156 -19.78 -9.15 -0.82
CA CYS A 156 -20.53 -8.06 -0.20
C CYS A 156 -21.90 -7.94 -0.84
N TRP A 157 -22.93 -8.21 -0.07
CA TRP A 157 -24.33 -8.16 -0.50
C TRP A 157 -25.02 -6.88 -0.03
N GLY A 158 -26.07 -6.48 -0.75
CA GLY A 158 -26.85 -5.29 -0.39
C GLY A 158 -26.07 -3.98 -0.55
N VAL A 159 -25.14 -3.99 -1.49
CA VAL A 159 -24.33 -2.81 -1.87
C VAL A 159 -25.24 -1.72 -2.44
N ARG A 160 -24.97 -0.48 -2.08
CA ARG A 160 -25.67 0.71 -2.57
C ARG A 160 -24.71 1.58 -3.38
N GLU A 161 -25.23 2.41 -4.26
CA GLU A 161 -24.46 3.32 -5.10
C GLU A 161 -23.48 4.24 -4.33
N ARG A 162 -23.83 4.57 -3.08
CA ARG A 162 -23.02 5.43 -2.21
C ARG A 162 -21.98 4.69 -1.36
N ASP A 163 -21.95 3.36 -1.44
CA ASP A 163 -21.00 2.58 -0.67
C ASP A 163 -19.61 2.70 -1.27
N THR A 164 -18.62 2.86 -0.41
CA THR A 164 -17.21 3.01 -0.81
C THR A 164 -16.34 2.16 0.09
N ILE A 165 -15.41 1.43 -0.51
CA ILE A 165 -14.33 0.72 0.18
C ILE A 165 -13.02 1.30 -0.34
N HIS A 166 -12.17 1.76 0.58
CA HIS A 166 -10.84 2.27 0.24
C HIS A 166 -9.84 1.11 0.15
N ILE A 167 -9.25 0.94 -1.02
CA ILE A 167 -8.20 -0.06 -1.24
C ILE A 167 -6.96 0.30 -0.42
N ASN A 168 -6.26 -0.71 0.08
CA ASN A 168 -5.04 -0.59 0.88
C ASN A 168 -5.24 0.10 2.25
N ARG A 169 -6.46 0.22 2.72
CA ARG A 169 -6.77 0.73 4.05
C ARG A 169 -7.32 -0.40 4.94
N PRO A 170 -6.93 -0.48 6.22
CA PRO A 170 -7.39 -1.56 7.10
C PRO A 170 -8.84 -1.34 7.53
N TYR A 171 -9.62 -2.40 7.49
CA TYR A 171 -11.00 -2.42 7.95
C TYR A 171 -11.21 -3.51 8.98
N MET A 172 -12.06 -3.27 9.95
CA MET A 172 -12.75 -4.32 10.69
C MET A 172 -14.14 -4.50 10.12
N CYS A 173 -14.61 -5.75 10.09
CA CYS A 173 -15.86 -6.09 9.45
C CYS A 173 -16.54 -7.27 10.14
N LYS A 174 -17.86 -7.17 10.30
CA LYS A 174 -18.67 -8.34 10.61
C LYS A 174 -18.91 -9.15 9.34
N ILE A 175 -18.49 -10.42 9.37
CA ILE A 175 -18.62 -11.36 8.25
C ILE A 175 -19.30 -12.64 8.70
N ASP A 176 -19.92 -13.32 7.76
CA ASP A 176 -20.46 -14.67 7.89
C ASP A 176 -19.64 -15.61 7.01
N TYR A 177 -19.53 -16.88 7.40
CA TYR A 177 -18.88 -17.93 6.62
C TYR A 177 -19.86 -19.03 6.27
N ASP A 178 -19.81 -19.46 5.04
CA ASP A 178 -20.59 -20.57 4.51
C ASP A 178 -19.65 -21.54 3.77
N GLU A 179 -19.77 -22.83 4.03
CA GLU A 179 -18.86 -23.85 3.46
C GLU A 179 -18.90 -23.86 1.92
N GLN A 180 -20.03 -23.60 1.31
CA GLN A 180 -20.20 -23.60 -0.14
C GLN A 180 -19.77 -22.27 -0.77
N TRP A 181 -20.02 -21.14 -0.09
CA TRP A 181 -19.89 -19.80 -0.68
C TRP A 181 -18.73 -18.98 -0.09
N GLY A 182 -18.11 -19.45 1.01
CA GLY A 182 -17.05 -18.76 1.71
C GLY A 182 -17.53 -17.52 2.47
N PHE A 183 -16.65 -16.56 2.68
CA PHE A 183 -16.95 -15.35 3.44
C PHE A 183 -17.93 -14.43 2.73
N SER A 184 -18.86 -13.89 3.50
CA SER A 184 -19.79 -12.85 3.03
C SER A 184 -20.03 -11.78 4.08
N SER A 185 -20.41 -10.59 3.62
CA SER A 185 -20.82 -9.48 4.47
C SER A 185 -22.04 -8.79 3.85
N ARG A 186 -22.93 -8.30 4.68
CA ARG A 186 -24.11 -7.55 4.26
C ARG A 186 -23.95 -6.09 4.65
N SER A 187 -24.39 -5.17 3.79
CA SER A 187 -24.39 -3.73 4.09
C SER A 187 -23.03 -3.16 4.51
N ILE A 188 -22.22 -2.80 3.54
CA ILE A 188 -20.88 -2.20 3.75
C ILE A 188 -20.93 -1.08 4.80
N ARG A 189 -21.90 -0.17 4.69
CA ARG A 189 -22.05 0.98 5.59
C ARG A 189 -22.17 0.61 7.07
N HIS A 190 -22.80 -0.51 7.40
CA HIS A 190 -23.07 -0.90 8.79
C HIS A 190 -22.05 -1.89 9.33
N ASN A 191 -21.48 -2.72 8.47
CA ASN A 191 -20.62 -3.82 8.90
C ASN A 191 -19.13 -3.57 8.67
N TRP A 192 -18.78 -2.57 7.87
CA TRP A 192 -17.39 -2.25 7.57
C TRP A 192 -16.97 -0.95 8.26
N ARG A 193 -15.94 -1.02 9.08
CA ARG A 193 -15.40 0.15 9.79
C ARG A 193 -13.92 0.34 9.44
N LEU A 194 -13.61 1.50 8.90
CA LEU A 194 -12.23 1.91 8.61
C LEU A 194 -11.46 2.12 9.90
N LEU A 195 -10.22 1.60 9.99
CA LEU A 195 -9.39 1.64 11.21
C LEU A 195 -8.36 2.77 11.22
N GLY A 196 -8.06 3.41 10.12
CA GLY A 196 -7.05 4.45 10.03
C GLY A 196 -7.52 5.72 9.37
#